data_af93d1bb52a93a77f773af68dcf144e2
#
_entry.id   af93d1bb52a93a77f773af68dcf144e2
#
_cell.length_a   1.000
_cell.length_b   1.000
_cell.length_c   1.000
_cell.angle_alpha   90.00
_cell.angle_beta   90.00
_cell.angle_gamma   90.00
#
_symmetry.space_group_name_H-M   'P 1'
#
loop_
_entity.id
_entity.type
_entity.pdbx_description
1 polymer ?
#
loop_
_entity_poly.entity_id
_entity_poly.type
_entity_poly.pdbx_seq_one_letter_code
_entity_poly.pdbx_strand_id
1 'polypeptide(L)'
;MLFRSNFGEDSVRTSSIINWTVVGKYSLILVALIIVLYVLKILRWWSKQETITRHHWYSQLLIIGKIYRQYSYYYLSFNLSLLLKSGLDLKQICSFLNEFDKQSLLYQLGQQLRELLDAGSMPDELVKKYPFIPPELKLFLNKGETLENISNELAVYSEVSYRKLLKLIDKLIELVQPILFIVIAIIIVGTYLTILLPIYKTLGGLY
;
A
#
# COMPACT_ATOMS: atom_id res chain seq x y z
N MET A 1 -17.52 -54.25 45.60
CA MET A 1 -17.62 -54.32 44.13
C MET A 1 -17.99 -52.94 43.53
N LEU A 2 -17.35 -51.83 43.97
CA LEU A 2 -17.66 -50.45 43.59
C LEU A 2 -16.42 -49.57 43.25
N PHE A 3 -15.33 -50.21 42.81
CA PHE A 3 -14.07 -49.46 42.57
C PHE A 3 -13.60 -49.48 41.10
N ARG A 4 -14.49 -49.82 40.15
CA ARG A 4 -14.09 -50.03 38.75
C ARG A 4 -14.71 -49.10 37.73
N SER A 5 -15.50 -48.08 38.15
CA SER A 5 -16.22 -47.23 37.21
C SER A 5 -15.59 -45.82 36.99
N ASN A 6 -14.66 -45.38 37.86
CA ASN A 6 -14.13 -44.03 37.78
C ASN A 6 -12.86 -43.86 36.91
N PHE A 7 -12.19 -44.99 36.52
CA PHE A 7 -10.98 -44.89 35.69
C PHE A 7 -11.25 -44.74 34.19
N GLY A 8 -12.48 -44.96 33.74
CA GLY A 8 -12.84 -44.85 32.32
C GLY A 8 -13.27 -43.46 31.90
N GLU A 9 -13.87 -42.66 32.78
CA GLU A 9 -14.38 -41.33 32.45
C GLU A 9 -13.29 -40.25 32.39
N ASP A 10 -12.25 -40.35 33.22
CA ASP A 10 -11.15 -39.40 33.23
C ASP A 10 -10.23 -39.53 32.00
N SER A 11 -10.10 -40.74 31.44
CA SER A 11 -9.32 -40.97 30.23
C SER A 11 -10.02 -40.45 28.97
N VAL A 12 -11.36 -40.48 28.93
CA VAL A 12 -12.17 -39.98 27.81
C VAL A 12 -12.23 -38.45 27.86
N ARG A 13 -12.32 -37.85 29.06
CA ARG A 13 -12.29 -36.38 29.22
C ARG A 13 -10.92 -35.76 28.86
N THR A 14 -9.83 -36.40 29.27
CA THR A 14 -8.47 -35.95 28.93
C THR A 14 -8.17 -36.05 27.44
N SER A 15 -8.63 -37.10 26.78
CA SER A 15 -8.46 -37.28 25.34
C SER A 15 -9.25 -36.25 24.52
N SER A 16 -10.46 -35.89 24.97
CA SER A 16 -11.26 -34.85 24.27
C SER A 16 -10.67 -33.47 24.44
N ILE A 17 -10.14 -33.09 25.60
CA ILE A 17 -9.50 -31.78 25.83
C ILE A 17 -8.19 -31.66 25.05
N ILE A 18 -7.41 -32.72 24.97
CA ILE A 18 -6.17 -32.76 24.18
C ILE A 18 -6.48 -32.62 22.69
N ASN A 19 -7.53 -33.24 22.18
CA ASN A 19 -7.94 -33.11 20.78
C ASN A 19 -8.38 -31.68 20.43
N TRP A 20 -9.09 -30.96 21.31
CA TRP A 20 -9.51 -29.58 21.06
C TRP A 20 -8.33 -28.58 21.01
N THR A 21 -7.33 -28.75 21.87
CA THR A 21 -6.11 -27.89 21.85
C THR A 21 -5.24 -28.19 20.64
N VAL A 22 -5.15 -29.45 20.22
CA VAL A 22 -4.43 -29.87 19.02
C VAL A 22 -5.15 -29.37 17.77
N VAL A 23 -6.47 -29.55 17.67
CA VAL A 23 -7.30 -29.03 16.56
C VAL A 23 -7.22 -27.51 16.50
N GLY A 24 -7.24 -26.79 17.63
CA GLY A 24 -7.10 -25.34 17.67
C GLY A 24 -5.75 -24.84 17.15
N LYS A 25 -4.64 -25.53 17.47
CA LYS A 25 -3.32 -25.19 16.94
C LYS A 25 -3.22 -25.42 15.43
N TYR A 26 -3.71 -26.56 14.95
CA TYR A 26 -3.68 -26.84 13.51
C TYR A 26 -4.63 -25.95 12.71
N SER A 27 -5.78 -25.55 13.26
CA SER A 27 -6.69 -24.60 12.60
C SER A 27 -6.06 -23.22 12.45
N LEU A 28 -5.34 -22.72 13.45
CA LEU A 28 -4.60 -21.45 13.37
C LEU A 28 -3.48 -21.49 12.33
N ILE A 29 -2.73 -22.59 12.29
CA ILE A 29 -1.67 -22.78 11.28
C ILE A 29 -2.29 -22.85 9.88
N LEU A 30 -3.41 -23.55 9.72
CA LEU A 30 -4.10 -23.67 8.43
C LEU A 30 -4.66 -22.34 7.96
N VAL A 31 -5.26 -21.54 8.84
CA VAL A 31 -5.72 -20.18 8.54
C VAL A 31 -4.54 -19.28 8.15
N ALA A 32 -3.44 -19.32 8.91
CA ALA A 32 -2.24 -18.57 8.57
C ALA A 32 -1.68 -18.97 7.19
N LEU A 33 -1.65 -20.26 6.88
CA LEU A 33 -1.20 -20.78 5.58
C LEU A 33 -2.12 -20.34 4.44
N ILE A 34 -3.43 -20.34 4.65
CA ILE A 34 -4.41 -19.83 3.67
C ILE A 34 -4.19 -18.34 3.43
N ILE A 35 -3.98 -17.54 4.48
CA ILE A 35 -3.69 -16.11 4.37
C ILE A 35 -2.40 -15.89 3.58
N VAL A 36 -1.34 -16.63 3.88
CA VAL A 36 -0.06 -16.53 3.15
C VAL A 36 -0.23 -16.91 1.68
N LEU A 37 -0.93 -18.00 1.37
CA LEU A 37 -1.20 -18.41 -0.01
C LEU A 37 -2.06 -17.38 -0.75
N TYR A 38 -3.04 -16.77 -0.07
CA TYR A 38 -3.87 -15.72 -0.64
C TYR A 38 -3.07 -14.45 -0.94
N VAL A 39 -2.20 -14.05 -0.02
CA VAL A 39 -1.26 -12.92 -0.21
C VAL A 39 -0.29 -13.21 -1.37
N LEU A 40 0.30 -14.41 -1.42
CA LEU A 40 1.18 -14.82 -2.52
C LEU A 40 0.45 -14.86 -3.87
N LYS A 41 -0.80 -15.31 -3.90
CA LYS A 41 -1.64 -15.30 -5.10
C LYS A 41 -1.92 -13.86 -5.58
N ILE A 42 -2.23 -12.95 -4.66
CA ILE A 42 -2.41 -11.52 -4.96
C ILE A 42 -1.12 -10.93 -5.50
N LEU A 43 0.02 -11.15 -4.84
CA LEU A 43 1.33 -10.65 -5.28
C LEU A 43 1.71 -11.17 -6.68
N ARG A 44 1.42 -12.45 -6.94
CA ARG A 44 1.73 -13.08 -8.24
C ARG A 44 0.79 -12.61 -9.36
N TRP A 45 -0.48 -12.33 -9.03
CA TRP A 45 -1.44 -11.75 -9.96
C TRP A 45 -1.06 -10.30 -10.29
N TRP A 46 -0.58 -9.54 -9.30
CA TRP A 46 -0.09 -8.17 -9.47
C TRP A 46 1.16 -8.07 -10.37
N SER A 47 2.04 -9.05 -10.32
CA SER A 47 3.24 -9.07 -11.15
C SER A 47 2.97 -9.21 -12.65
N LYS A 48 1.76 -9.59 -13.06
CA LYS A 48 1.38 -9.83 -14.47
C LYS A 48 0.56 -8.70 -15.10
N GLN A 49 0.18 -7.67 -14.34
CA GLN A 49 -0.64 -6.57 -14.84
C GLN A 49 0.21 -5.55 -15.60
N GLU A 50 -0.38 -4.93 -16.63
CA GLU A 50 0.23 -3.80 -17.33
C GLU A 50 0.60 -2.67 -16.37
N THR A 51 1.75 -2.06 -16.57
CA THR A 51 2.35 -1.11 -15.64
C THR A 51 1.45 0.09 -15.34
N ILE A 52 0.73 0.58 -16.35
CA ILE A 52 -0.17 1.73 -16.21
C ILE A 52 -1.38 1.42 -15.29
N THR A 53 -1.95 0.22 -15.44
CA THR A 53 -3.05 -0.27 -14.60
C THR A 53 -2.61 -0.43 -13.15
N ARG A 54 -1.37 -0.82 -12.93
CA ARG A 54 -0.75 -0.96 -11.60
C ARG A 54 -0.60 0.41 -10.90
N HIS A 55 -0.13 1.43 -11.61
CA HIS A 55 -0.01 2.80 -11.08
C HIS A 55 -1.39 3.41 -10.77
N HIS A 56 -2.38 3.15 -11.61
CA HIS A 56 -3.76 3.56 -11.36
C HIS A 56 -4.32 2.90 -10.09
N TRP A 57 -4.08 1.60 -9.91
CA TRP A 57 -4.55 0.84 -8.75
C TRP A 57 -3.87 1.28 -7.43
N TYR A 58 -2.55 1.51 -7.45
CA TYR A 58 -1.86 2.07 -6.28
C TYR A 58 -2.43 3.41 -5.86
N SER A 59 -2.86 4.23 -6.79
CA SER A 59 -3.43 5.54 -6.50
C SER A 59 -4.82 5.48 -5.85
N GLN A 60 -5.52 4.34 -5.93
CA GLN A 60 -6.87 4.14 -5.37
C GLN A 60 -6.87 3.55 -3.96
N LEU A 61 -5.76 2.98 -3.48
CA LEU A 61 -5.66 2.45 -2.12
C LEU A 61 -5.91 3.55 -1.08
N LEU A 62 -6.69 3.22 -0.04
CA LEU A 62 -7.25 4.20 0.90
C LEU A 62 -6.18 5.03 1.64
N ILE A 63 -5.08 4.42 2.05
CA ILE A 63 -3.99 5.07 2.80
C ILE A 63 -2.78 5.28 1.92
N ILE A 64 -2.28 4.20 1.30
CA ILE A 64 -1.09 4.20 0.46
C ILE A 64 -1.30 5.02 -0.82
N GLY A 65 -2.54 5.04 -1.35
CA GLY A 65 -2.85 5.75 -2.58
C GLY A 65 -2.70 7.27 -2.50
N LYS A 66 -2.95 7.86 -1.33
CA LYS A 66 -2.72 9.30 -1.12
C LYS A 66 -1.22 9.63 -1.17
N ILE A 67 -0.39 8.80 -0.54
CA ILE A 67 1.07 8.94 -0.53
C ILE A 67 1.61 8.72 -1.93
N TYR A 68 1.16 7.65 -2.60
CA TYR A 68 1.58 7.32 -3.94
C TYR A 68 1.25 8.43 -4.94
N ARG A 69 0.05 9.00 -4.92
CA ARG A 69 -0.32 10.14 -5.76
C ARG A 69 0.56 11.36 -5.50
N GLN A 70 0.79 11.69 -4.21
CA GLN A 70 1.61 12.82 -3.86
C GLN A 70 3.08 12.65 -4.26
N TYR A 71 3.61 11.40 -4.13
CA TYR A 71 4.92 11.02 -4.66
C TYR A 71 4.97 11.18 -6.18
N SER A 72 3.97 10.69 -6.90
CA SER A 72 3.91 10.81 -8.36
C SER A 72 3.84 12.26 -8.80
N TYR A 73 3.07 13.11 -8.12
CA TYR A 73 2.99 14.53 -8.40
C TYR A 73 4.34 15.23 -8.24
N TYR A 74 5.02 14.99 -7.12
CA TYR A 74 6.37 15.47 -6.91
C TYR A 74 7.31 14.98 -8.01
N TYR A 75 7.38 13.68 -8.21
CA TYR A 75 8.34 13.04 -9.11
C TYR A 75 8.17 13.48 -10.57
N LEU A 76 6.94 13.48 -11.07
CA LEU A 76 6.64 13.90 -12.43
C LEU A 76 6.90 15.40 -12.65
N SER A 77 6.43 16.25 -11.72
CA SER A 77 6.61 17.70 -11.86
C SER A 77 8.07 18.11 -11.76
N PHE A 78 8.83 17.48 -10.85
CA PHE A 78 10.25 17.74 -10.69
C PHE A 78 11.03 17.39 -11.96
N ASN A 79 10.85 16.17 -12.49
CA ASN A 79 11.56 15.75 -13.70
C ASN A 79 11.17 16.58 -14.93
N LEU A 80 9.87 16.90 -15.10
CA LEU A 80 9.42 17.77 -16.19
C LEU A 80 10.00 19.18 -16.06
N SER A 81 10.06 19.74 -14.86
CA SER A 81 10.67 21.06 -14.67
C SER A 81 12.15 21.08 -15.08
N LEU A 82 12.91 20.04 -14.76
CA LEU A 82 14.31 19.92 -15.16
C LEU A 82 14.47 19.80 -16.68
N LEU A 83 13.64 19.01 -17.34
CA LEU A 83 13.67 18.81 -18.78
C LEU A 83 13.30 20.10 -19.53
N LEU A 84 12.28 20.82 -19.09
CA LEU A 84 11.90 22.11 -19.64
C LEU A 84 12.98 23.16 -19.39
N LYS A 85 13.62 23.17 -18.22
CA LYS A 85 14.72 24.08 -17.88
C LYS A 85 15.95 23.86 -18.75
N SER A 86 16.17 22.64 -19.25
CA SER A 86 17.23 22.34 -20.21
C SER A 86 16.91 22.79 -21.64
N GLY A 87 15.76 23.45 -21.88
CA GLY A 87 15.37 24.01 -23.16
C GLY A 87 14.75 22.97 -24.13
N LEU A 88 14.41 21.78 -23.65
CA LEU A 88 13.75 20.77 -24.48
C LEU A 88 12.28 21.15 -24.73
N ASP A 89 11.85 21.02 -25.98
CA ASP A 89 10.44 21.16 -26.32
C ASP A 89 9.63 19.91 -25.92
N LEU A 90 8.30 20.01 -25.94
CA LEU A 90 7.42 18.90 -25.53
C LEU A 90 7.63 17.62 -26.34
N LYS A 91 7.94 17.72 -27.64
CA LYS A 91 8.22 16.55 -28.49
C LYS A 91 9.54 15.88 -28.13
N GLN A 92 10.57 16.69 -27.87
CA GLN A 92 11.87 16.21 -27.41
C GLN A 92 11.77 15.56 -26.04
N ILE A 93 10.98 16.15 -25.13
CA ILE A 93 10.69 15.56 -23.82
C ILE A 93 10.02 14.21 -23.98
N CYS A 94 8.99 14.08 -24.82
CA CYS A 94 8.35 12.78 -25.07
C CYS A 94 9.33 11.74 -25.61
N SER A 95 10.22 12.14 -26.52
CA SER A 95 11.25 11.25 -27.06
C SER A 95 12.23 10.78 -25.97
N PHE A 96 12.70 11.73 -25.16
CA PHE A 96 13.61 11.45 -24.04
C PHE A 96 12.95 10.55 -22.97
N LEU A 97 11.68 10.78 -22.63
CA LEU A 97 10.95 9.97 -21.67
C LEU A 97 10.76 8.53 -22.15
N ASN A 98 10.76 8.27 -23.45
CA ASN A 98 10.68 6.94 -24.02
C ASN A 98 11.97 6.12 -23.90
N GLU A 99 13.09 6.73 -23.52
CA GLU A 99 14.36 6.03 -23.27
C GLU A 99 14.40 5.39 -21.87
N PHE A 100 13.49 5.78 -20.97
CA PHE A 100 13.38 5.20 -19.64
C PHE A 100 12.82 3.78 -19.69
N ASP A 101 13.00 3.03 -18.58
CA ASP A 101 12.41 1.71 -18.42
C ASP A 101 10.89 1.77 -18.62
N LYS A 102 10.34 0.84 -19.38
CA LYS A 102 8.89 0.72 -19.64
C LYS A 102 8.03 0.65 -18.39
N GLN A 103 8.62 0.27 -17.25
CA GLN A 103 7.94 0.23 -15.95
C GLN A 103 8.01 1.56 -15.19
N SER A 104 8.73 2.55 -15.66
CA SER A 104 8.86 3.85 -14.99
C SER A 104 7.63 4.73 -15.22
N LEU A 105 7.33 5.57 -14.22
CA LEU A 105 6.29 6.60 -14.34
C LEU A 105 6.60 7.59 -15.47
N LEU A 106 7.86 7.91 -15.68
CA LEU A 106 8.30 8.84 -16.73
C LEU A 106 8.03 8.28 -18.13
N TYR A 107 8.35 7.00 -18.37
CA TYR A 107 8.02 6.36 -19.64
C TYR A 107 6.52 6.39 -19.90
N GLN A 108 5.72 6.02 -18.90
CA GLN A 108 4.25 6.00 -19.02
C GLN A 108 3.70 7.41 -19.30
N LEU A 109 4.24 8.42 -18.63
CA LEU A 109 3.89 9.82 -18.92
C LEU A 109 4.27 10.21 -20.35
N GLY A 110 5.47 9.86 -20.80
CA GLY A 110 5.95 10.15 -22.14
C GLY A 110 5.05 9.55 -23.22
N GLN A 111 4.65 8.30 -23.07
CA GLN A 111 3.71 7.63 -23.99
C GLN A 111 2.35 8.35 -24.04
N GLN A 112 1.78 8.68 -22.87
CA GLN A 112 0.49 9.34 -22.80
C GLN A 112 0.53 10.78 -23.35
N LEU A 113 1.62 11.51 -23.09
CA LEU A 113 1.82 12.85 -23.68
C LEU A 113 1.96 12.77 -25.21
N ARG A 114 2.68 11.78 -25.70
CA ARG A 114 2.86 11.58 -27.15
C ARG A 114 1.53 11.27 -27.84
N GLU A 115 0.76 10.31 -27.30
CA GLU A 115 -0.56 9.99 -27.82
C GLU A 115 -1.47 11.22 -27.87
N LEU A 116 -1.37 12.06 -26.84
CA LEU A 116 -2.16 13.29 -26.71
C LEU A 116 -1.75 14.34 -27.76
N LEU A 117 -0.45 14.52 -27.98
CA LEU A 117 0.09 15.43 -28.98
C LEU A 117 -0.23 14.96 -30.40
N ASP A 118 -0.15 13.66 -30.68
CA ASP A 118 -0.42 13.08 -31.99
C ASP A 118 -1.93 13.09 -32.31
N ALA A 119 -2.78 12.93 -31.31
CA ALA A 119 -4.25 12.98 -31.45
C ALA A 119 -4.82 14.42 -31.49
N GLY A 120 -4.02 15.43 -31.15
CA GLY A 120 -4.50 16.81 -30.98
C GLY A 120 -5.52 16.96 -29.84
N SER A 121 -5.53 16.00 -28.91
CA SER A 121 -6.51 15.95 -27.81
C SER A 121 -6.15 16.93 -26.68
N MET A 122 -7.14 17.28 -25.86
CA MET A 122 -6.94 18.20 -24.74
C MET A 122 -6.20 17.52 -23.57
N PRO A 123 -5.23 18.19 -22.93
CA PRO A 123 -4.53 17.65 -21.73
C PRO A 123 -5.43 17.28 -20.56
N ASP A 124 -6.63 17.84 -20.51
CA ASP A 124 -7.65 17.55 -19.50
C ASP A 124 -8.07 16.08 -19.44
N GLU A 125 -8.09 15.40 -20.60
CA GLU A 125 -8.47 13.99 -20.67
C GLU A 125 -7.44 13.09 -19.98
N LEU A 126 -6.17 13.41 -20.14
CA LEU A 126 -5.07 12.69 -19.54
C LEU A 126 -5.12 12.75 -18.00
N VAL A 127 -5.34 13.93 -17.44
CA VAL A 127 -5.45 14.14 -16.00
C VAL A 127 -6.67 13.43 -15.41
N LYS A 128 -7.81 13.43 -16.13
CA LYS A 128 -9.03 12.73 -15.70
C LYS A 128 -8.86 11.21 -15.72
N LYS A 129 -8.15 10.69 -16.72
CA LYS A 129 -7.96 9.25 -16.90
C LYS A 129 -6.96 8.66 -15.90
N TYR A 130 -5.95 9.42 -15.49
CA TYR A 130 -4.85 8.93 -14.65
C TYR A 130 -4.68 9.76 -13.38
N PRO A 131 -5.21 9.31 -12.23
CA PRO A 131 -5.14 10.05 -10.96
C PRO A 131 -3.73 10.26 -10.40
N PHE A 132 -2.71 9.58 -10.93
CA PHE A 132 -1.32 9.76 -10.55
C PHE A 132 -0.63 10.91 -11.31
N ILE A 133 -1.28 11.47 -12.33
CA ILE A 133 -0.78 12.64 -13.07
C ILE A 133 -1.18 13.91 -12.31
N PRO A 134 -0.27 14.88 -12.13
CA PRO A 134 -0.59 16.13 -11.46
C PRO A 134 -1.71 16.87 -12.19
N PRO A 135 -2.79 17.25 -11.49
CA PRO A 135 -3.90 18.00 -12.10
C PRO A 135 -3.47 19.37 -12.61
N GLU A 136 -2.41 19.94 -12.05
CA GLU A 136 -1.82 21.21 -12.47
C GLU A 136 -1.14 21.12 -13.83
N LEU A 137 -0.74 19.91 -14.25
CA LEU A 137 -0.09 19.72 -15.56
C LEU A 137 -0.94 20.25 -16.72
N LYS A 138 -2.27 20.13 -16.63
CA LYS A 138 -3.19 20.67 -17.62
C LYS A 138 -3.10 22.20 -17.75
N LEU A 139 -2.89 22.91 -16.65
CA LEU A 139 -2.77 24.37 -16.64
C LEU A 139 -1.53 24.81 -17.39
N PHE A 140 -0.42 24.08 -17.20
CA PHE A 140 0.84 24.37 -17.88
C PHE A 140 0.78 24.09 -19.37
N LEU A 141 0.08 23.04 -19.79
CA LEU A 141 -0.04 22.69 -21.20
C LEU A 141 -1.02 23.61 -21.96
N ASN A 142 -1.99 24.21 -21.29
CA ASN A 142 -3.04 25.03 -21.91
C ASN A 142 -2.73 26.53 -21.94
N LYS A 143 -1.79 27.04 -21.13
CA LYS A 143 -1.59 28.49 -20.95
C LYS A 143 -0.88 29.20 -22.11
N GLY A 144 -0.23 28.48 -23.03
CA GLY A 144 0.57 29.09 -24.09
C GLY A 144 1.73 29.95 -23.58
N GLU A 145 2.17 29.71 -22.34
CA GLU A 145 3.27 30.40 -21.68
C GLU A 145 4.63 29.99 -22.24
N THR A 146 5.66 30.75 -21.93
CA THR A 146 7.03 30.37 -22.26
C THR A 146 7.44 29.11 -21.48
N LEU A 147 8.27 28.27 -22.10
CA LEU A 147 8.76 27.03 -21.47
C LEU A 147 9.49 27.31 -20.15
N GLU A 148 10.14 28.46 -20.03
CA GLU A 148 10.81 28.87 -18.81
C GLU A 148 9.83 29.12 -17.65
N ASN A 149 8.73 29.83 -17.90
CA ASN A 149 7.69 30.08 -16.89
C ASN A 149 7.06 28.75 -16.45
N ILE A 150 6.71 27.91 -17.40
CA ILE A 150 6.17 26.56 -17.10
C ILE A 150 7.15 25.75 -16.25
N SER A 151 8.44 25.78 -16.58
CA SER A 151 9.48 25.10 -15.81
C SER A 151 9.53 25.57 -14.37
N ASN A 152 9.53 26.90 -14.16
CA ASN A 152 9.60 27.50 -12.83
C ASN A 152 8.33 27.16 -12.00
N GLU A 153 7.15 27.25 -12.59
CA GLU A 153 5.90 26.89 -11.92
C GLU A 153 5.87 25.40 -11.53
N LEU A 154 6.32 24.50 -12.41
CA LEU A 154 6.44 23.06 -12.12
C LEU A 154 7.45 22.78 -11.01
N ALA A 155 8.57 23.53 -10.97
CA ALA A 155 9.55 23.41 -9.89
C ALA A 155 8.93 23.78 -8.53
N VAL A 156 8.22 24.90 -8.46
CA VAL A 156 7.51 25.33 -7.24
C VAL A 156 6.45 24.32 -6.84
N TYR A 157 5.67 23.83 -7.81
CA TYR A 157 4.65 22.81 -7.54
C TYR A 157 5.27 21.51 -7.03
N SER A 158 6.40 21.10 -7.58
CA SER A 158 7.11 19.91 -7.12
C SER A 158 7.55 20.04 -5.67
N GLU A 159 8.06 21.19 -5.26
CA GLU A 159 8.45 21.46 -3.87
C GLU A 159 7.25 21.42 -2.93
N VAL A 160 6.13 22.04 -3.30
CA VAL A 160 4.88 21.97 -2.52
C VAL A 160 4.40 20.54 -2.38
N SER A 161 4.47 19.76 -3.47
CA SER A 161 4.09 18.35 -3.48
C SER A 161 4.99 17.48 -2.61
N TYR A 162 6.29 17.75 -2.60
CA TYR A 162 7.25 17.11 -1.71
C TYR A 162 6.95 17.39 -0.24
N ARG A 163 6.69 18.64 0.13
CA ARG A 163 6.30 19.00 1.50
C ARG A 163 4.99 18.33 1.93
N LYS A 164 4.02 18.20 1.04
CA LYS A 164 2.78 17.45 1.31
C LYS A 164 3.05 15.95 1.50
N LEU A 165 3.95 15.38 0.69
CA LEU A 165 4.39 13.99 0.82
C LEU A 165 5.00 13.74 2.19
N LEU A 166 5.94 14.57 2.63
CA LEU A 166 6.57 14.45 3.95
C LEU A 166 5.52 14.49 5.07
N LYS A 167 4.58 15.44 5.04
CA LYS A 167 3.50 15.50 6.03
C LYS A 167 2.61 14.24 6.06
N LEU A 168 2.41 13.58 4.92
CA LEU A 168 1.68 12.31 4.88
C LEU A 168 2.48 11.15 5.48
N ILE A 169 3.81 11.15 5.26
CA ILE A 169 4.71 10.16 5.84
C ILE A 169 4.77 10.35 7.36
N ASP A 170 4.91 11.59 7.84
CA ASP A 170 4.93 11.91 9.28
C ASP A 170 3.65 11.40 9.97
N LYS A 171 2.48 11.65 9.37
CA LYS A 171 1.22 11.11 9.89
C LYS A 171 1.18 9.58 9.97
N LEU A 172 1.84 8.88 9.04
CA LEU A 172 1.93 7.41 9.14
C LEU A 172 2.83 7.00 10.29
N ILE A 173 3.95 7.70 10.49
CA ILE A 173 4.87 7.42 11.59
C ILE A 173 4.16 7.65 12.94
N GLU A 174 3.39 8.73 13.07
CA GLU A 174 2.58 8.99 14.26
C GLU A 174 1.57 7.87 14.57
N LEU A 175 1.03 7.21 13.54
CA LEU A 175 0.10 6.07 13.73
C LEU A 175 0.79 4.79 14.20
N VAL A 176 2.10 4.65 14.01
CA VAL A 176 2.85 3.46 14.46
C VAL A 176 2.80 3.32 15.98
N GLN A 177 2.90 4.43 16.72
CA GLN A 177 2.92 4.42 18.18
C GLN A 177 1.64 3.81 18.79
N PRO A 178 0.42 4.25 18.48
CA PRO A 178 -0.80 3.64 19.03
C PRO A 178 -0.96 2.18 18.61
N ILE A 179 -0.52 1.80 17.41
CA ILE A 179 -0.56 0.40 16.96
C ILE A 179 0.36 -0.46 17.83
N LEU A 180 1.58 0.00 18.12
CA LEU A 180 2.52 -0.69 19.00
C LEU A 180 1.94 -0.86 20.42
N PHE A 181 1.30 0.16 20.97
CA PHE A 181 0.66 0.05 22.29
C PHE A 181 -0.46 -1.01 22.31
N ILE A 182 -1.28 -1.07 21.26
CA ILE A 182 -2.33 -2.09 21.15
C ILE A 182 -1.72 -3.49 21.10
N VAL A 183 -0.66 -3.69 20.31
CA VAL A 183 0.04 -4.98 20.20
C VAL A 183 0.62 -5.40 21.55
N ILE A 184 1.29 -4.49 22.25
CA ILE A 184 1.87 -4.76 23.59
C ILE A 184 0.77 -5.10 24.59
N ALA A 185 -0.35 -4.34 24.58
CA ALA A 185 -1.48 -4.61 25.47
C ALA A 185 -2.07 -6.02 25.24
N ILE A 186 -2.23 -6.44 23.98
CA ILE A 186 -2.72 -7.79 23.63
C ILE A 186 -1.74 -8.87 24.15
N ILE A 187 -0.45 -8.66 24.00
CA ILE A 187 0.57 -9.59 24.50
C ILE A 187 0.49 -9.73 26.02
N ILE A 188 0.40 -8.59 26.74
CA ILE A 188 0.32 -8.57 28.20
C ILE A 188 -0.95 -9.30 28.65
N VAL A 189 -2.12 -8.97 28.10
CA VAL A 189 -3.40 -9.61 28.46
C VAL A 189 -3.34 -11.11 28.16
N GLY A 190 -2.80 -11.51 26.99
CA GLY A 190 -2.62 -12.91 26.63
C GLY A 190 -1.73 -13.67 27.63
N THR A 191 -0.65 -13.05 28.06
CA THR A 191 0.26 -13.63 29.07
C THR A 191 -0.46 -13.80 30.42
N TYR A 192 -1.19 -12.78 30.88
CA TYR A 192 -1.97 -12.85 32.11
C TYR A 192 -3.03 -13.97 32.06
N LEU A 193 -3.77 -14.06 30.97
CA LEU A 193 -4.77 -15.13 30.79
C LEU A 193 -4.14 -16.53 30.82
N THR A 194 -2.95 -16.70 30.25
CA THR A 194 -2.25 -17.98 30.23
C THR A 194 -1.84 -18.44 31.65
N ILE A 195 -1.55 -17.48 32.55
CA ILE A 195 -1.16 -17.77 33.94
C ILE A 195 -2.41 -17.97 34.81
N LEU A 196 -3.44 -17.11 34.67
CA LEU A 196 -4.62 -17.14 35.53
C LEU A 196 -5.56 -18.29 35.22
N LEU A 197 -5.71 -18.69 33.95
CA LEU A 197 -6.63 -19.77 33.54
C LEU A 197 -6.35 -21.11 34.26
N PRO A 198 -5.11 -21.63 34.35
CA PRO A 198 -4.84 -22.85 35.10
C PRO A 198 -5.07 -22.68 36.61
N ILE A 199 -4.79 -21.51 37.20
CA ILE A 199 -5.02 -21.24 38.62
C ILE A 199 -6.52 -21.33 38.97
N TYR A 200 -7.37 -20.69 38.18
CA TYR A 200 -8.83 -20.76 38.35
C TYR A 200 -9.39 -22.20 38.16
N LYS A 201 -8.83 -23.00 37.23
CA LYS A 201 -9.24 -24.39 37.03
C LYS A 201 -8.86 -25.28 38.22
N THR A 202 -7.71 -25.04 38.86
CA THR A 202 -7.29 -25.78 40.04
C THR A 202 -8.12 -25.41 41.28
N LEU A 203 -8.49 -24.12 41.42
CA LEU A 203 -9.34 -23.65 42.54
C LEU A 203 -10.82 -24.04 42.36
N GLY A 204 -11.36 -24.03 41.15
CA GLY A 204 -12.73 -24.39 40.85
C GLY A 204 -13.02 -25.89 40.87
N GLY A 205 -11.98 -26.73 40.87
CA GLY A 205 -12.10 -28.20 41.02
C GLY A 205 -12.11 -28.71 42.45
N LEU A 206 -12.11 -27.80 43.45
CA LEU A 206 -12.13 -28.13 44.88
C LEU A 206 -13.55 -28.01 45.53
N TYR A 207 -14.58 -27.72 44.74
CA TYR A 207 -15.98 -27.71 45.21
C TYR A 207 -16.83 -28.70 44.43
#